data_36ab5fc99795b7c795c641768a6d5c4e
#
_entry.id   36ab5fc99795b7c795c641768a6d5c4e
#
_cell.length_a   1.000
_cell.length_b   1.000
_cell.length_c   1.000
_cell.angle_alpha   90.00
_cell.angle_beta   90.00
_cell.angle_gamma   90.00
#
_symmetry.space_group_name_H-M   'P 1'
#
loop_
_entity.id
_entity.type
_entity.pdbx_description
1 polymer ?
#
loop_
_entity_poly.entity_id
_entity_poly.type
_entity_poly.pdbx_seq_one_letter_code
_entity_poly.pdbx_strand_id
1 'polypeptide(L)'
;MTEQQLKDKRINVVKNFYAKLDQADASLLDLFAEDVQLFFPKFGTAQGKSSLGELGKRFALEIDKIQHIQDGFRFVYDGDTLVLEGQMRGVMQNGDRWPTSQTGSHHFCTVFEFDALLIKRVSIYLDPDFNLEDKKRVNNYRQVVKTEENKA
;
A
#
# COMPACT_ATOMS: atom_id res chain seq x y z
N MET A 1 24.72 -7.87 14.96
CA MET A 1 23.32 -8.22 14.63
C MET A 1 23.36 -9.27 13.53
N THR A 2 22.64 -10.39 13.72
CA THR A 2 22.55 -11.43 12.69
C THR A 2 21.63 -10.98 11.54
N GLU A 3 21.76 -11.64 10.38
CA GLU A 3 20.86 -11.39 9.24
C GLU A 3 19.38 -11.60 9.60
N GLN A 4 19.07 -12.66 10.36
CA GLN A 4 17.71 -12.92 10.83
C GLN A 4 17.20 -11.80 11.75
N GLN A 5 18.02 -11.30 12.66
CA GLN A 5 17.66 -10.18 13.52
C GLN A 5 17.40 -8.88 12.73
N LEU A 6 18.19 -8.64 11.69
CA LEU A 6 18.02 -7.49 10.81
C LEU A 6 16.70 -7.60 10.03
N LYS A 7 16.42 -8.77 9.46
CA LYS A 7 15.16 -9.09 8.79
C LYS A 7 13.96 -8.84 9.69
N ASP A 8 13.97 -9.38 10.92
CA ASP A 8 12.86 -9.23 11.85
C ASP A 8 12.63 -7.76 12.24
N LYS A 9 13.69 -6.98 12.42
CA LYS A 9 13.59 -5.55 12.69
C LYS A 9 13.01 -4.79 11.50
N ARG A 10 13.40 -5.09 10.26
CA ARG A 10 12.86 -4.46 9.05
C ARG A 10 11.39 -4.79 8.85
N ILE A 11 10.97 -6.03 9.10
CA ILE A 11 9.55 -6.42 9.10
C ILE A 11 8.77 -5.58 10.13
N ASN A 12 9.33 -5.39 11.33
CA ASN A 12 8.70 -4.54 12.34
C ASN A 12 8.63 -3.07 11.93
N VAL A 13 9.65 -2.53 11.24
CA VAL A 13 9.58 -1.18 10.66
C VAL A 13 8.42 -1.07 9.68
N VAL A 14 8.24 -2.05 8.79
CA VAL A 14 7.14 -2.04 7.81
C VAL A 14 5.77 -2.16 8.50
N LYS A 15 5.63 -3.03 9.48
CA LYS A 15 4.39 -3.13 10.27
C LYS A 15 4.06 -1.82 10.98
N ASN A 16 5.07 -1.17 11.57
CA ASN A 16 4.93 0.12 12.22
C ASN A 16 4.57 1.23 11.22
N PHE A 17 5.16 1.21 10.01
CA PHE A 17 4.79 2.13 8.94
C PHE A 17 3.29 2.07 8.64
N TYR A 18 2.72 0.89 8.42
CA TYR A 18 1.29 0.74 8.14
C TYR A 18 0.41 1.08 9.34
N ALA A 19 0.83 0.74 10.56
CA ALA A 19 0.10 1.13 11.76
C ALA A 19 0.01 2.66 11.93
N LYS A 20 1.11 3.38 11.67
CA LYS A 20 1.15 4.84 11.70
C LYS A 20 0.35 5.46 10.57
N LEU A 21 0.43 4.88 9.36
CA LEU A 21 -0.35 5.33 8.21
C LEU A 21 -1.86 5.25 8.47
N ASP A 22 -2.33 4.14 9.04
CA ASP A 22 -3.74 3.92 9.39
C ASP A 22 -4.24 4.89 10.48
N GLN A 23 -3.33 5.40 11.30
CA GLN A 23 -3.63 6.38 12.36
C GLN A 23 -3.42 7.83 11.92
N ALA A 24 -3.00 8.07 10.68
CA ALA A 24 -2.56 9.38 10.17
C ALA A 24 -1.48 10.03 11.06
N ASP A 25 -0.59 9.20 11.65
CA ASP A 25 0.48 9.64 12.54
C ASP A 25 1.67 10.14 11.71
N ALA A 26 1.92 11.47 11.74
CA ALA A 26 2.99 12.11 10.98
C ALA A 26 4.39 11.58 11.35
N SER A 27 4.57 10.97 12.52
CA SER A 27 5.85 10.35 12.92
C SER A 27 6.23 9.14 12.06
N LEU A 28 5.34 8.70 11.15
CA LEU A 28 5.71 7.72 10.12
C LEU A 28 6.91 8.18 9.27
N LEU A 29 7.10 9.50 9.11
CA LEU A 29 8.23 10.05 8.36
C LEU A 29 9.59 9.77 9.00
N ASP A 30 9.63 9.48 10.30
CA ASP A 30 10.88 9.12 11.01
C ASP A 30 11.42 7.75 10.58
N LEU A 31 10.61 6.93 9.92
CA LEU A 31 11.00 5.62 9.41
C LEU A 31 11.79 5.69 8.09
N PHE A 32 11.90 6.87 7.48
CA PHE A 32 12.47 7.06 6.15
C PHE A 32 13.81 7.81 6.19
N ALA A 33 14.66 7.50 5.20
CA ALA A 33 15.82 8.33 4.88
C ALA A 33 15.36 9.70 4.35
N GLU A 34 16.20 10.75 4.53
CA GLU A 34 15.85 12.11 4.09
C GLU A 34 15.61 12.19 2.58
N ASP A 35 16.37 11.44 1.80
CA ASP A 35 16.36 11.39 0.34
C ASP A 35 15.55 10.23 -0.21
N VAL A 36 14.60 9.70 0.57
CA VAL A 36 13.77 8.55 0.19
C VAL A 36 13.17 8.71 -1.21
N GLN A 37 13.18 7.63 -1.97
CA GLN A 37 12.51 7.56 -3.26
C GLN A 37 11.11 6.95 -3.08
N LEU A 38 10.10 7.61 -3.64
CA LEU A 38 8.70 7.20 -3.60
C LEU A 38 8.20 6.88 -5.01
N PHE A 39 7.47 5.80 -5.16
CA PHE A 39 6.56 5.57 -6.28
C PHE A 39 5.15 5.26 -5.78
N PHE A 40 4.15 5.93 -6.36
CA PHE A 40 2.73 5.62 -6.16
C PHE A 40 1.97 5.79 -7.49
N PRO A 41 1.03 4.87 -7.84
CA PRO A 41 0.24 4.96 -9.07
C PRO A 41 -0.49 6.30 -9.19
N LYS A 42 -0.48 6.88 -10.39
CA LYS A 42 -1.03 8.21 -10.73
C LYS A 42 -0.32 9.41 -10.08
N PHE A 43 0.34 9.24 -8.94
CA PHE A 43 1.22 10.27 -8.37
C PHE A 43 2.57 10.29 -9.09
N GLY A 44 3.08 9.11 -9.47
CA GLY A 44 4.35 8.92 -10.13
C GLY A 44 5.51 8.70 -9.17
N THR A 45 6.73 9.05 -9.61
CA THR A 45 7.94 8.99 -8.81
C THR A 45 8.25 10.36 -8.20
N ALA A 46 8.71 10.35 -6.95
CA ALA A 46 9.12 11.55 -6.23
C ALA A 46 10.29 11.23 -5.29
N GLN A 47 10.91 12.26 -4.72
CA GLN A 47 12.07 12.13 -3.84
C GLN A 47 11.92 13.02 -2.61
N GLY A 48 12.43 12.52 -1.48
CA GLY A 48 12.45 13.20 -0.20
C GLY A 48 11.22 13.02 0.66
N LYS A 49 11.38 13.19 1.97
CA LYS A 49 10.29 13.05 2.96
C LYS A 49 9.11 13.99 2.70
N SER A 50 9.36 15.18 2.15
CA SER A 50 8.30 16.13 1.79
C SER A 50 7.31 15.55 0.78
N SER A 51 7.78 14.72 -0.17
CA SER A 51 6.93 14.06 -1.16
C SER A 51 5.97 13.05 -0.52
N LEU A 52 6.42 12.31 0.51
CA LEU A 52 5.56 11.42 1.28
C LEU A 52 4.47 12.20 2.03
N GLY A 53 4.85 13.33 2.65
CA GLY A 53 3.90 14.21 3.32
C GLY A 53 2.85 14.79 2.35
N GLU A 54 3.28 15.18 1.15
CA GLU A 54 2.37 15.69 0.12
C GLU A 54 1.39 14.61 -0.38
N LEU A 55 1.88 13.38 -0.59
CA LEU A 55 1.02 12.25 -0.95
C LEU A 55 -0.02 11.98 0.16
N GLY A 56 0.38 12.00 1.42
CA GLY A 56 -0.53 11.83 2.55
C GLY A 56 -1.62 12.90 2.61
N LYS A 57 -1.28 14.17 2.35
CA LYS A 57 -2.26 15.27 2.27
C LYS A 57 -3.27 15.05 1.15
N ARG A 58 -2.83 14.56 -0.01
CA ARG A 58 -3.72 14.27 -1.13
C ARG A 58 -4.67 13.12 -0.83
N PHE A 59 -4.18 12.07 -0.19
CA PHE A 59 -5.04 10.98 0.27
C PHE A 59 -6.10 11.44 1.26
N ALA A 60 -5.75 12.31 2.20
CA ALA A 60 -6.69 12.84 3.18
C ALA A 60 -7.84 13.66 2.57
N LEU A 61 -7.69 14.17 1.34
CA LEU A 61 -8.78 14.84 0.62
C LEU A 61 -9.86 13.86 0.11
N GLU A 62 -9.50 12.60 -0.10
CA GLU A 62 -10.39 11.60 -0.71
C GLU A 62 -10.78 10.50 0.29
N ILE A 63 -9.86 10.09 1.14
CA ILE A 63 -10.00 8.96 2.07
C ILE A 63 -10.15 9.49 3.50
N ASP A 64 -11.26 9.15 4.16
CA ASP A 64 -11.50 9.46 5.57
C ASP A 64 -10.77 8.47 6.48
N LYS A 65 -10.87 7.17 6.18
CA LYS A 65 -10.24 6.10 6.96
C LYS A 65 -9.66 5.03 6.05
N ILE A 66 -8.49 4.55 6.43
CA ILE A 66 -7.83 3.40 5.81
C ILE A 66 -7.40 2.42 6.89
N GLN A 67 -7.47 1.13 6.59
CA GLN A 67 -6.96 0.07 7.45
C GLN A 67 -6.26 -0.99 6.62
N HIS A 68 -4.98 -1.23 6.92
CA HIS A 68 -4.21 -2.34 6.38
C HIS A 68 -4.35 -3.56 7.29
N ILE A 69 -4.74 -4.71 6.71
CA ILE A 69 -5.06 -5.93 7.47
C ILE A 69 -3.77 -6.69 7.74
N GLN A 70 -3.10 -6.34 8.84
CA GLN A 70 -1.74 -6.83 9.14
C GLN A 70 -1.64 -8.34 9.36
N ASP A 71 -2.69 -8.99 9.86
CA ASP A 71 -2.71 -10.46 10.07
C ASP A 71 -2.57 -11.24 8.76
N GLY A 72 -2.91 -10.63 7.62
CA GLY A 72 -2.79 -11.21 6.29
C GLY A 72 -1.51 -10.83 5.55
N PHE A 73 -0.58 -10.11 6.17
CA PHE A 73 0.66 -9.69 5.52
C PHE A 73 1.57 -10.86 5.16
N ARG A 74 1.98 -10.89 3.89
CA ARG A 74 2.97 -11.83 3.38
C ARG A 74 4.23 -11.08 2.99
N PHE A 75 5.37 -11.56 3.49
CA PHE A 75 6.67 -10.93 3.28
C PHE A 75 7.59 -11.80 2.45
N VAL A 76 8.26 -11.20 1.49
CA VAL A 76 9.43 -11.76 0.80
C VAL A 76 10.61 -10.87 1.12
N TYR A 77 11.71 -11.44 1.55
CA TYR A 77 12.90 -10.73 1.97
C TYR A 77 14.12 -11.24 1.23
N ASP A 78 14.88 -10.33 0.66
CA ASP A 78 16.16 -10.61 0.01
C ASP A 78 17.13 -9.42 0.21
N GLY A 79 18.19 -9.64 0.97
CA GLY A 79 19.19 -8.64 1.30
C GLY A 79 18.57 -7.36 1.93
N ASP A 80 18.67 -6.24 1.25
CA ASP A 80 18.12 -4.95 1.70
C ASP A 80 16.69 -4.70 1.21
N THR A 81 16.12 -5.64 0.47
CA THR A 81 14.78 -5.52 -0.12
C THR A 81 13.77 -6.36 0.67
N LEU A 82 12.63 -5.74 0.98
CA LEU A 82 11.48 -6.40 1.56
C LEU A 82 10.25 -6.11 0.71
N VAL A 83 9.59 -7.17 0.26
CA VAL A 83 8.31 -7.07 -0.46
C VAL A 83 7.20 -7.50 0.47
N LEU A 84 6.16 -6.69 0.52
CA LEU A 84 4.93 -6.96 1.27
C LEU A 84 3.76 -7.08 0.31
N GLU A 85 3.00 -8.15 0.45
CA GLU A 85 1.69 -8.34 -0.15
C GLU A 85 0.63 -8.34 0.95
N GLY A 86 -0.45 -7.59 0.76
CA GLY A 86 -1.50 -7.47 1.78
C GLY A 86 -2.83 -7.02 1.23
N GLN A 87 -3.77 -6.86 2.14
CA GLN A 87 -5.12 -6.35 1.87
C GLN A 87 -5.41 -5.14 2.74
N MET A 88 -6.25 -4.26 2.24
CA MET A 88 -6.70 -3.06 2.95
C MET A 88 -8.18 -2.80 2.72
N ARG A 89 -8.75 -1.95 3.57
CA ARG A 89 -10.12 -1.45 3.47
C ARG A 89 -10.18 -0.01 3.94
N GLY A 90 -11.23 0.67 3.59
CA GLY A 90 -11.36 2.07 4.01
C GLY A 90 -12.74 2.66 3.82
N VAL A 91 -12.81 3.95 4.11
CA VAL A 91 -14.00 4.80 3.96
C VAL A 91 -13.55 6.07 3.25
N MET A 92 -14.28 6.46 2.20
CA MET A 92 -14.05 7.71 1.49
C MET A 92 -14.63 8.90 2.26
N GLN A 93 -14.24 10.14 1.92
CA GLN A 93 -14.78 11.35 2.53
C GLN A 93 -16.30 11.51 2.34
N ASN A 94 -16.86 10.93 1.29
CA ASN A 94 -18.32 10.90 1.05
C ASN A 94 -19.05 9.80 1.83
N GLY A 95 -18.34 8.99 2.64
CA GLY A 95 -18.88 7.89 3.42
C GLY A 95 -18.92 6.52 2.72
N ASP A 96 -18.59 6.45 1.44
CA ASP A 96 -18.53 5.17 0.71
C ASP A 96 -17.44 4.25 1.29
N ARG A 97 -17.78 2.99 1.48
CA ARG A 97 -16.85 1.98 1.97
C ARG A 97 -16.27 1.15 0.84
N TRP A 98 -15.02 0.76 1.01
CA TRP A 98 -14.32 -0.15 0.09
C TRP A 98 -13.47 -1.17 0.86
N PRO A 99 -13.23 -2.37 0.32
CA PRO A 99 -13.84 -2.89 -0.91
C PRO A 99 -15.33 -3.15 -0.73
N THR A 100 -16.06 -3.23 -1.86
CA THR A 100 -17.44 -3.69 -1.90
C THR A 100 -17.51 -5.10 -2.48
N SER A 101 -18.67 -5.74 -2.45
CA SER A 101 -18.89 -7.02 -3.14
C SER A 101 -18.63 -6.94 -4.65
N GLN A 102 -18.68 -5.74 -5.23
CA GLN A 102 -18.40 -5.51 -6.66
C GLN A 102 -16.90 -5.29 -6.94
N THR A 103 -16.11 -4.81 -5.99
CA THR A 103 -14.68 -4.53 -6.15
C THR A 103 -13.78 -5.71 -5.81
N GLY A 104 -14.30 -6.70 -5.08
CA GLY A 104 -13.46 -7.71 -4.45
C GLY A 104 -12.62 -7.12 -3.31
N SER A 105 -11.66 -7.88 -2.80
CA SER A 105 -10.72 -7.41 -1.78
C SER A 105 -9.68 -6.50 -2.40
N HIS A 106 -9.39 -5.37 -1.73
CA HIS A 106 -8.39 -4.43 -2.18
C HIS A 106 -6.98 -4.92 -1.81
N HIS A 107 -6.33 -5.52 -2.79
CA HIS A 107 -4.96 -6.00 -2.65
C HIS A 107 -3.96 -4.89 -2.95
N PHE A 108 -2.83 -4.94 -2.25
CA PHE A 108 -1.69 -4.09 -2.55
C PHE A 108 -0.39 -4.88 -2.43
N CYS A 109 0.63 -4.40 -3.11
CA CYS A 109 1.99 -4.89 -3.00
C CYS A 109 2.91 -3.68 -2.84
N THR A 110 3.83 -3.75 -1.88
CA THR A 110 4.81 -2.68 -1.65
C THR A 110 6.20 -3.25 -1.61
N VAL A 111 7.10 -2.62 -2.34
CA VAL A 111 8.53 -2.92 -2.32
C VAL A 111 9.25 -1.86 -1.50
N PHE A 112 9.96 -2.29 -0.46
CA PHE A 112 10.80 -1.47 0.38
C PHE A 112 12.26 -1.80 0.13
N GLU A 113 13.11 -0.78 0.02
CA GLU A 113 14.56 -0.94 0.15
C GLU A 113 15.04 -0.17 1.37
N PHE A 114 15.97 -0.78 2.09
CA PHE A 114 16.48 -0.26 3.34
C PHE A 114 17.94 0.19 3.22
N ASP A 115 18.29 1.22 3.99
CA ASP A 115 19.63 1.50 4.47
C ASP A 115 19.60 1.34 5.99
N ALA A 116 20.33 0.35 6.50
CA ALA A 116 20.16 -0.13 7.89
C ALA A 116 18.70 -0.40 8.25
N LEU A 117 18.06 0.46 9.05
CA LEU A 117 16.65 0.37 9.44
C LEU A 117 15.79 1.50 8.85
N LEU A 118 16.37 2.41 8.08
CA LEU A 118 15.64 3.46 7.39
C LEU A 118 15.18 2.98 6.00
N ILE A 119 13.97 3.31 5.65
CA ILE A 119 13.43 3.05 4.32
C ILE A 119 14.00 4.10 3.37
N LYS A 120 14.84 3.67 2.40
CA LYS A 120 15.43 4.54 1.38
C LYS A 120 14.65 4.56 0.07
N ARG A 121 13.82 3.53 -0.18
CA ARG A 121 12.89 3.48 -1.31
C ARG A 121 11.61 2.77 -0.92
N VAL A 122 10.49 3.31 -1.35
CA VAL A 122 9.17 2.69 -1.21
C VAL A 122 8.42 2.80 -2.54
N SER A 123 8.02 1.65 -3.08
CA SER A 123 7.20 1.59 -4.30
C SER A 123 5.92 0.84 -3.99
N ILE A 124 4.81 1.55 -4.07
CA ILE A 124 3.48 1.02 -3.73
C ILE A 124 2.75 0.68 -5.03
N TYR A 125 2.24 -0.52 -5.14
CA TYR A 125 1.50 -1.03 -6.29
C TYR A 125 0.11 -1.46 -5.83
N LEU A 126 -0.89 -0.76 -6.31
CA LEU A 126 -2.29 -1.04 -6.05
C LEU A 126 -3.15 -0.40 -7.15
N ASP A 127 -4.43 -0.73 -7.18
CA ASP A 127 -5.40 0.02 -7.96
C ASP A 127 -5.89 1.21 -7.12
N PRO A 128 -5.57 2.46 -7.50
CA PRO A 128 -6.01 3.65 -6.77
C PRO A 128 -7.46 4.04 -7.04
N ASP A 129 -8.19 3.29 -7.86
CA ASP A 129 -9.61 3.53 -8.15
C ASP A 129 -10.52 3.00 -7.03
N PHE A 130 -10.41 3.59 -5.83
CA PHE A 130 -11.19 3.20 -4.66
C PHE A 130 -12.70 3.39 -4.84
N ASN A 131 -13.11 4.35 -5.67
CA ASN A 131 -14.51 4.70 -5.94
C ASN A 131 -15.13 3.90 -7.08
N LEU A 132 -14.38 3.03 -7.76
CA LEU A 132 -14.84 2.32 -8.96
C LEU A 132 -15.38 3.24 -10.06
N GLU A 133 -14.69 4.30 -10.36
CA GLU A 133 -15.03 5.16 -11.50
C GLU A 133 -14.92 4.38 -12.82
N ASP A 134 -14.07 3.35 -12.86
CA ASP A 134 -13.83 2.49 -14.01
C ASP A 134 -14.75 1.24 -14.07
N LYS A 135 -15.99 1.39 -13.65
CA LYS A 135 -16.99 0.29 -13.58
C LYS A 135 -17.15 -0.48 -14.88
N LYS A 136 -17.06 0.19 -16.03
CA LYS A 136 -17.22 -0.45 -17.34
C LYS A 136 -16.12 -1.48 -17.60
N ARG A 137 -14.86 -1.15 -17.30
CA ARG A 137 -13.72 -2.07 -17.46
C ARG A 137 -13.84 -3.26 -16.51
N VAL A 138 -14.17 -3.01 -15.25
CA VAL A 138 -14.38 -4.06 -14.25
C VAL A 138 -15.46 -5.04 -14.70
N ASN A 139 -16.59 -4.54 -15.20
CA ASN A 139 -17.67 -5.38 -15.69
C ASN A 139 -17.25 -6.22 -16.91
N ASN A 140 -16.47 -5.65 -17.84
CA ASN A 140 -15.96 -6.38 -18.98
C ASN A 140 -15.04 -7.54 -18.56
N TYR A 141 -14.12 -7.33 -17.64
CA TYR A 141 -13.23 -8.39 -17.14
C TYR A 141 -14.02 -9.52 -16.45
N ARG A 142 -15.02 -9.17 -15.63
CA ARG A 142 -15.85 -10.16 -14.94
C ARG A 142 -16.72 -10.99 -15.88
N GLN A 143 -17.16 -10.42 -17.01
CA GLN A 143 -17.90 -11.17 -18.02
C GLN A 143 -17.02 -12.23 -18.70
N VAL A 144 -15.76 -11.94 -18.96
CA VAL A 144 -14.80 -12.89 -19.54
C VAL A 144 -14.61 -14.08 -18.61
N VAL A 145 -14.35 -13.84 -17.32
CA VAL A 145 -14.14 -14.89 -16.30
C VAL A 145 -15.35 -15.82 -16.22
N LYS A 146 -16.58 -15.27 -16.14
CA LYS A 146 -17.80 -16.07 -16.10
C LYS A 146 -18.04 -16.91 -17.35
N THR A 147 -17.61 -16.42 -18.51
CA THR A 147 -17.73 -17.16 -19.77
C THR A 147 -16.78 -18.36 -19.80
N GLU A 148 -15.62 -18.27 -19.20
CA GLU A 148 -14.67 -19.38 -19.10
C GLU A 148 -15.12 -20.45 -18.10
N GLU A 149 -15.65 -20.06 -16.96
CA GLU A 149 -16.21 -20.98 -15.95
C GLU A 149 -17.39 -21.79 -16.51
N ASN A 150 -18.21 -21.22 -17.39
CA ASN A 150 -19.32 -21.91 -18.04
C ASN A 150 -18.92 -22.83 -19.21
N LYS A 151 -17.63 -22.82 -19.64
CA LYS A 151 -17.08 -23.68 -20.70
C LYS A 151 -16.33 -24.89 -20.14
N ALA A 152 -16.05 -24.91 -18.86
CA ALA A 152 -15.40 -26.01 -18.14
C ALA A 152 -16.44 -26.95 -17.54
#